data_1758fbc31817662ec82d1a186c2de7cc
#
_entry.id   1758fbc31817662ec82d1a186c2de7cc
#
_cell.length_a   1.000
_cell.length_b   1.000
_cell.length_c   1.000
_cell.angle_alpha   90.00
_cell.angle_beta   90.00
_cell.angle_gamma   90.00
#
_symmetry.space_group_name_H-M   'P 1'
#
loop_
_entity.id
_entity.type
_entity.pdbx_description
1 polymer ?
#
loop_
_entity_poly.entity_id
_entity_poly.type
_entity_poly.pdbx_seq_one_letter_code
_entity_poly.pdbx_strand_id
1 'polypeptide(L)'
;MAKITLRDAVPADVPTILALIKELALFEREPDAVVATEADLLRDGFGPEKRFGCRVIALDGRVVGFALWFFSYSTWLGRAGIYLEDLYVAESARGHGLGRRLIVDMAQVAVRHDAQRLDLSVLEWNPARGFYQRLGIEHRSDWLPYRIDGEALKRLAATAE
;
A
#
# COMPACT_ATOMS: atom_id res chain seq x y z
N MET A 1 -21.91 11.84 -15.50
CA MET A 1 -21.07 11.61 -14.28
C MET A 1 -20.04 10.55 -14.60
N ALA A 2 -18.78 10.77 -14.21
CA ALA A 2 -17.72 9.79 -14.39
C ALA A 2 -18.01 8.50 -13.59
N LYS A 3 -17.85 7.35 -14.25
CA LYS A 3 -18.09 6.04 -13.63
C LYS A 3 -16.86 5.63 -12.81
N ILE A 4 -17.03 5.54 -11.49
CA ILE A 4 -15.98 5.07 -10.57
C ILE A 4 -16.22 3.59 -10.27
N THR A 5 -15.20 2.76 -10.46
CA THR A 5 -15.22 1.34 -10.08
C THR A 5 -14.02 1.03 -9.19
N LEU A 6 -14.25 0.17 -8.20
CA LEU A 6 -13.25 -0.28 -7.25
C LEU A 6 -13.32 -1.82 -7.20
N ARG A 7 -12.19 -2.49 -7.43
CA ARG A 7 -12.12 -3.94 -7.57
C ARG A 7 -10.75 -4.49 -7.17
N ASP A 8 -10.65 -5.79 -7.03
CA ASP A 8 -9.35 -6.45 -6.95
C ASP A 8 -8.57 -6.22 -8.25
N ALA A 9 -7.26 -6.05 -8.11
CA ALA A 9 -6.37 -6.03 -9.24
C ALA A 9 -6.31 -7.41 -9.91
N VAL A 10 -6.11 -7.40 -11.22
CA VAL A 10 -5.86 -8.60 -12.02
C VAL A 10 -4.46 -8.52 -12.65
N PRO A 11 -3.85 -9.62 -13.12
CA PRO A 11 -2.51 -9.59 -13.72
C PRO A 11 -2.33 -8.54 -14.82
N ALA A 12 -3.37 -8.27 -15.61
CA ALA A 12 -3.35 -7.25 -16.66
C ALA A 12 -3.19 -5.81 -16.14
N ASP A 13 -3.46 -5.55 -14.86
CA ASP A 13 -3.28 -4.23 -14.25
C ASP A 13 -1.82 -3.95 -13.85
N VAL A 14 -0.96 -4.96 -13.81
CA VAL A 14 0.41 -4.86 -13.28
C VAL A 14 1.23 -3.75 -13.95
N PRO A 15 1.22 -3.57 -15.29
CA PRO A 15 1.95 -2.45 -15.89
C PRO A 15 1.48 -1.09 -15.38
N THR A 16 0.18 -0.90 -15.21
CA THR A 16 -0.40 0.34 -14.69
C THR A 16 -0.07 0.53 -13.21
N ILE A 17 -0.15 -0.54 -12.41
CA ILE A 17 0.22 -0.48 -10.98
C ILE A 17 1.68 -0.09 -10.83
N LEU A 18 2.60 -0.69 -11.60
CA LEU A 18 4.02 -0.33 -11.56
C LEU A 18 4.26 1.13 -11.96
N ALA A 19 3.54 1.63 -12.97
CA ALA A 19 3.61 3.04 -13.35
C ALA A 19 3.16 3.95 -12.19
N LEU A 20 2.06 3.62 -11.52
CA LEU A 20 1.56 4.38 -10.37
C LEU A 20 2.51 4.30 -9.16
N ILE A 21 3.19 3.17 -8.93
CA ILE A 21 4.23 3.03 -7.91
C ILE A 21 5.39 4.01 -8.20
N LYS A 22 5.81 4.11 -9.47
CA LYS A 22 6.87 5.06 -9.88
C LYS A 22 6.43 6.52 -9.73
N GLU A 23 5.17 6.83 -10.04
CA GLU A 23 4.61 8.16 -9.79
C GLU A 23 4.60 8.50 -8.29
N LEU A 24 4.23 7.53 -7.43
CA LEU A 24 4.29 7.69 -5.97
C LEU A 24 5.71 7.95 -5.50
N ALA A 25 6.69 7.17 -5.98
CA ALA A 25 8.11 7.35 -5.62
C ALA A 25 8.62 8.75 -6.03
N LEU A 26 8.23 9.24 -7.21
CA LEU A 26 8.55 10.59 -7.65
C LEU A 26 7.92 11.64 -6.71
N PHE A 27 6.67 11.46 -6.32
CA PHE A 27 6.00 12.33 -5.35
C PHE A 27 6.70 12.31 -3.98
N GLU A 28 7.20 11.16 -3.55
CA GLU A 28 7.94 10.97 -2.31
C GLU A 28 9.41 11.39 -2.40
N ARG A 29 9.82 11.99 -3.53
CA ARG A 29 11.19 12.50 -3.79
C ARG A 29 12.27 11.42 -3.85
N GLU A 30 11.86 10.20 -4.19
CA GLU A 30 12.72 9.02 -4.32
C GLU A 30 12.53 8.31 -5.69
N PRO A 31 12.68 9.06 -6.82
CA PRO A 31 12.33 8.52 -8.15
C PRO A 31 13.15 7.28 -8.55
N ASP A 32 14.38 7.15 -8.02
CA ASP A 32 15.28 6.06 -8.35
C ASP A 32 15.18 4.87 -7.38
N ALA A 33 14.32 4.95 -6.36
CA ALA A 33 14.19 3.89 -5.35
C ALA A 33 13.47 2.64 -5.86
N VAL A 34 12.64 2.76 -6.92
CA VAL A 34 11.85 1.66 -7.43
C VAL A 34 12.68 0.78 -8.36
N VAL A 35 13.11 -0.36 -7.85
CA VAL A 35 13.81 -1.41 -8.60
C VAL A 35 12.91 -2.60 -8.95
N ALA A 36 11.69 -2.63 -8.40
CA ALA A 36 10.69 -3.67 -8.67
C ALA A 36 10.31 -3.70 -10.15
N THR A 37 10.09 -4.92 -10.65
CA THR A 37 9.69 -5.18 -12.03
C THR A 37 8.25 -5.69 -12.10
N GLU A 38 7.66 -5.71 -13.30
CA GLU A 38 6.37 -6.36 -13.53
C GLU A 38 6.40 -7.84 -13.15
N ALA A 39 7.52 -8.53 -13.42
CA ALA A 39 7.69 -9.94 -13.05
C ALA A 39 7.65 -10.15 -11.54
N ASP A 40 8.22 -9.24 -10.75
CA ASP A 40 8.15 -9.30 -9.29
C ASP A 40 6.71 -9.14 -8.81
N LEU A 41 5.99 -8.17 -9.32
CA LEU A 41 4.59 -7.93 -8.95
C LEU A 41 3.68 -9.10 -9.36
N LEU A 42 3.89 -9.69 -10.53
CA LEU A 42 3.15 -10.86 -10.99
C LEU A 42 3.41 -12.07 -10.09
N ARG A 43 4.67 -12.34 -9.76
CA ARG A 43 5.04 -13.45 -8.86
C ARG A 43 4.40 -13.30 -7.49
N ASP A 44 4.54 -12.13 -6.87
CA ASP A 44 4.21 -11.92 -5.47
C ASP A 44 2.75 -11.52 -5.23
N GLY A 45 2.08 -10.98 -6.22
CA GLY A 45 0.68 -10.58 -6.13
C GLY A 45 -0.31 -11.59 -6.73
N PHE A 46 0.13 -12.37 -7.72
CA PHE A 46 -0.76 -13.22 -8.52
C PHE A 46 -0.27 -14.67 -8.68
N GLY A 47 0.93 -14.97 -8.21
CA GLY A 47 1.50 -16.31 -8.20
C GLY A 47 0.88 -17.21 -7.12
N PRO A 48 1.38 -18.46 -7.00
CA PRO A 48 0.84 -19.43 -6.03
C PRO A 48 1.07 -19.03 -4.58
N GLU A 49 2.15 -18.30 -4.30
CA GLU A 49 2.47 -17.79 -2.96
C GLU A 49 2.32 -16.27 -2.94
N LYS A 50 1.11 -15.81 -2.70
CA LYS A 50 0.82 -14.38 -2.65
C LYS A 50 1.46 -13.74 -1.42
N ARG A 51 2.20 -12.64 -1.64
CA ARG A 51 2.80 -11.83 -0.60
C ARG A 51 1.97 -10.58 -0.27
N PHE A 52 1.15 -10.13 -1.21
CA PHE A 52 0.30 -8.95 -1.05
C PHE A 52 -1.04 -9.10 -1.77
N GLY A 53 -2.00 -8.29 -1.35
CA GLY A 53 -3.23 -8.00 -2.09
C GLY A 53 -3.16 -6.60 -2.70
N CYS A 54 -3.92 -6.37 -3.76
CA CYS A 54 -3.99 -5.07 -4.39
C CYS A 54 -5.42 -4.76 -4.83
N ARG A 55 -5.89 -3.56 -4.44
CA ARG A 55 -7.14 -2.98 -4.91
C ARG A 55 -6.83 -1.88 -5.92
N VAL A 56 -7.61 -1.79 -6.98
CA VAL A 56 -7.49 -0.72 -7.97
C VAL A 56 -8.79 0.07 -8.06
N ILE A 57 -8.65 1.37 -8.26
CA ILE A 57 -9.75 2.26 -8.53
C ILE A 57 -9.65 2.81 -9.94
N ALA A 58 -10.74 2.72 -10.69
CA ALA A 58 -10.81 3.18 -12.06
C ALA A 58 -11.86 4.27 -12.24
N LEU A 59 -11.54 5.22 -13.11
CA LEU A 59 -12.41 6.28 -13.56
C LEU A 59 -12.70 6.06 -15.04
N ASP A 60 -13.97 5.90 -15.40
CA ASP A 60 -14.42 5.57 -16.76
C ASP A 60 -13.65 4.38 -17.40
N GLY A 61 -13.41 3.35 -16.57
CA GLY A 61 -12.73 2.13 -17.01
C GLY A 61 -11.19 2.18 -16.99
N ARG A 62 -10.60 3.35 -16.79
CA ARG A 62 -9.14 3.53 -16.69
C ARG A 62 -8.71 3.46 -15.23
N VAL A 63 -7.80 2.56 -14.90
CA VAL A 63 -7.19 2.49 -13.57
C VAL A 63 -6.36 3.76 -13.32
N VAL A 64 -6.68 4.48 -12.25
CA VAL A 64 -6.08 5.76 -11.88
C VAL A 64 -5.55 5.80 -10.45
N GLY A 65 -5.70 4.70 -9.70
CA GLY A 65 -5.17 4.60 -8.34
C GLY A 65 -5.19 3.16 -7.86
N PHE A 66 -4.44 2.91 -6.80
CA PHE A 66 -4.33 1.59 -6.20
C PHE A 66 -4.09 1.67 -4.70
N ALA A 67 -4.37 0.58 -4.01
CA ALA A 67 -3.96 0.30 -2.64
C ALA A 67 -3.34 -1.10 -2.59
N LEU A 68 -2.09 -1.19 -2.17
CA LEU A 68 -1.37 -2.44 -2.01
C LEU A 68 -1.17 -2.73 -0.53
N TRP A 69 -1.48 -3.94 -0.11
CA TRP A 69 -1.55 -4.30 1.30
C TRP A 69 -1.11 -5.75 1.55
N PHE A 70 -0.78 -6.05 2.79
CA PHE A 70 -0.49 -7.41 3.24
C PHE A 70 -0.94 -7.60 4.68
N PHE A 71 -1.05 -8.86 5.11
CA PHE A 71 -1.41 -9.17 6.48
C PHE A 71 -0.23 -8.94 7.42
N SER A 72 -0.46 -8.19 8.48
CA SER A 72 0.33 -8.16 9.70
C SER A 72 -0.33 -9.04 10.77
N TYR A 73 0.31 -9.20 11.92
CA TYR A 73 -0.27 -9.96 13.03
C TYR A 73 -0.01 -9.24 14.35
N SER A 74 -1.03 -9.14 15.19
CA SER A 74 -0.91 -8.63 16.55
C SER A 74 -0.97 -9.77 17.56
N THR A 75 0.13 -10.02 18.23
CA THR A 75 0.16 -11.01 19.31
C THR A 75 -0.66 -10.58 20.52
N TRP A 76 -0.83 -9.26 20.72
CA TRP A 76 -1.64 -8.71 21.82
C TRP A 76 -3.13 -8.89 21.58
N LEU A 77 -3.57 -8.73 20.32
CA LEU A 77 -4.97 -8.93 19.95
C LEU A 77 -5.28 -10.39 19.58
N GLY A 78 -4.26 -11.19 19.29
CA GLY A 78 -4.45 -12.56 18.77
C GLY A 78 -5.13 -12.59 17.40
N ARG A 79 -4.95 -11.53 16.59
CA ARG A 79 -5.63 -11.31 15.31
C ARG A 79 -4.69 -10.76 14.27
N ALA A 80 -5.03 -11.02 13.01
CA ALA A 80 -4.40 -10.36 11.89
C ALA A 80 -4.70 -8.86 11.89
N GLY A 81 -3.81 -8.09 11.31
CA GLY A 81 -4.02 -6.71 10.88
C GLY A 81 -3.83 -6.59 9.38
N ILE A 82 -4.22 -5.47 8.82
CA ILE A 82 -3.87 -5.06 7.47
C ILE A 82 -2.77 -4.02 7.58
N TYR A 83 -1.66 -4.23 6.88
CA TYR A 83 -0.66 -3.19 6.64
C TYR A 83 -0.82 -2.66 5.22
N LEU A 84 -1.14 -1.39 5.11
CA LEU A 84 -1.25 -0.69 3.85
C LEU A 84 0.14 -0.17 3.46
N GLU A 85 0.77 -0.84 2.48
CA GLU A 85 2.11 -0.45 2.00
C GLU A 85 2.02 0.82 1.17
N ASP A 86 1.14 0.84 0.17
CA ASP A 86 0.94 1.98 -0.72
C ASP A 86 -0.53 2.31 -0.90
N LEU A 87 -0.84 3.60 -0.94
CA LEU A 87 -2.11 4.14 -1.41
C LEU A 87 -1.82 5.36 -2.26
N TYR A 88 -2.16 5.30 -3.54
CA TYR A 88 -1.89 6.38 -4.47
C TYR A 88 -3.01 6.58 -5.48
N VAL A 89 -3.27 7.83 -5.81
CA VAL A 89 -4.17 8.25 -6.89
C VAL A 89 -3.38 9.19 -7.80
N ALA A 90 -3.37 8.88 -9.09
CA ALA A 90 -2.71 9.70 -10.11
C ALA A 90 -3.13 11.16 -9.99
N GLU A 91 -2.20 12.08 -10.13
CA GLU A 91 -2.44 13.52 -9.97
C GLU A 91 -3.59 14.00 -10.85
N SER A 92 -3.64 13.53 -12.09
CA SER A 92 -4.69 13.86 -13.08
C SER A 92 -6.11 13.43 -12.68
N ALA A 93 -6.23 12.53 -11.70
CA ALA A 93 -7.51 12.00 -11.22
C ALA A 93 -7.86 12.46 -9.80
N ARG A 94 -7.08 13.34 -9.21
CA ARG A 94 -7.36 13.90 -7.88
C ARG A 94 -8.59 14.83 -7.90
N GLY A 95 -9.10 15.14 -6.71
CA GLY A 95 -10.29 16.00 -6.58
C GLY A 95 -11.64 15.27 -6.67
N HIS A 96 -11.64 13.96 -6.95
CA HIS A 96 -12.86 13.15 -7.06
C HIS A 96 -13.12 12.27 -5.82
N GLY A 97 -12.42 12.50 -4.72
CA GLY A 97 -12.55 11.70 -3.49
C GLY A 97 -12.07 10.26 -3.59
N LEU A 98 -11.27 9.92 -4.63
CA LEU A 98 -10.84 8.54 -4.90
C LEU A 98 -9.95 7.98 -3.80
N GLY A 99 -9.06 8.80 -3.22
CA GLY A 99 -8.22 8.39 -2.08
C GLY A 99 -9.05 7.98 -0.87
N ARG A 100 -10.11 8.74 -0.55
CA ARG A 100 -11.04 8.38 0.52
C ARG A 100 -11.77 7.07 0.23
N ARG A 101 -12.17 6.84 -1.01
CA ARG A 101 -12.82 5.58 -1.42
C ARG A 101 -11.89 4.38 -1.25
N LEU A 102 -10.61 4.52 -1.64
CA LEU A 102 -9.61 3.48 -1.46
C LEU A 102 -9.39 3.13 0.02
N ILE A 103 -9.22 4.12 0.90
CA ILE A 103 -8.98 3.84 2.32
C ILE A 103 -10.21 3.25 3.00
N VAL A 104 -11.42 3.67 2.62
CA VAL A 104 -12.67 3.07 3.11
C VAL A 104 -12.78 1.62 2.66
N ASP A 105 -12.45 1.32 1.39
CA ASP A 105 -12.43 -0.04 0.88
C ASP A 105 -11.39 -0.91 1.62
N MET A 106 -10.21 -0.35 1.95
CA MET A 106 -9.21 -1.07 2.75
C MET A 106 -9.70 -1.37 4.17
N ALA A 107 -10.45 -0.46 4.79
CA ALA A 107 -11.11 -0.74 6.07
C ALA A 107 -12.14 -1.87 5.93
N GLN A 108 -12.89 -1.89 4.83
CA GLN A 108 -13.83 -2.98 4.53
C GLN A 108 -13.11 -4.30 4.28
N VAL A 109 -11.96 -4.29 3.59
CA VAL A 109 -11.09 -5.47 3.44
C VAL A 109 -10.67 -5.99 4.81
N ALA A 110 -10.21 -5.11 5.71
CA ALA A 110 -9.84 -5.49 7.07
C ALA A 110 -11.00 -6.19 7.81
N VAL A 111 -12.18 -5.59 7.79
CA VAL A 111 -13.38 -6.15 8.45
C VAL A 111 -13.77 -7.52 7.86
N ARG A 112 -13.74 -7.67 6.54
CA ARG A 112 -14.06 -8.94 5.86
C ARG A 112 -13.10 -10.08 6.23
N HIS A 113 -11.85 -9.75 6.57
CA HIS A 113 -10.83 -10.72 6.97
C HIS A 113 -10.68 -10.85 8.49
N ASP A 114 -11.63 -10.32 9.27
CA ASP A 114 -11.55 -10.29 10.74
C ASP A 114 -10.24 -9.67 11.28
N ALA A 115 -9.64 -8.78 10.49
CA ALA A 115 -8.48 -8.02 10.90
C ALA A 115 -8.90 -6.88 11.83
N GLN A 116 -8.18 -6.73 12.94
CA GLN A 116 -8.59 -5.82 14.02
C GLN A 116 -7.94 -4.44 13.93
N ARG A 117 -7.06 -4.22 12.96
CA ARG A 117 -6.42 -2.92 12.74
C ARG A 117 -5.94 -2.76 11.30
N LEU A 118 -5.76 -1.51 10.93
CA LEU A 118 -5.14 -1.10 9.68
C LEU A 118 -4.01 -0.14 10.02
N ASP A 119 -2.80 -0.52 9.67
CA ASP A 119 -1.58 0.25 9.89
C ASP A 119 -1.01 0.74 8.56
N LEU A 120 -0.34 1.86 8.59
CA LEU A 120 0.40 2.42 7.45
C LEU A 120 1.54 3.32 7.95
N SER A 121 2.49 3.62 7.08
CA SER A 121 3.54 4.62 7.33
C SER A 121 3.39 5.77 6.35
N VAL A 122 3.67 6.98 6.84
CA VAL A 122 3.61 8.22 6.06
C VAL A 122 4.88 9.02 6.33
N LEU A 123 5.50 9.54 5.28
CA LEU A 123 6.63 10.45 5.43
C LEU A 123 6.22 11.69 6.25
N GLU A 124 7.10 12.14 7.13
CA GLU A 124 6.82 13.22 8.08
C GLU A 124 6.29 14.49 7.39
N TRP A 125 6.87 14.85 6.25
CA TRP A 125 6.51 16.03 5.48
C TRP A 125 5.28 15.85 4.57
N ASN A 126 4.77 14.62 4.42
CA ASN A 126 3.71 14.31 3.45
C ASN A 126 2.37 14.91 3.91
N PRO A 127 1.70 15.74 3.07
CA PRO A 127 0.40 16.32 3.40
C PRO A 127 -0.71 15.28 3.58
N ALA A 128 -0.53 14.05 3.12
CA ALA A 128 -1.45 12.92 3.36
C ALA A 128 -1.68 12.64 4.87
N ARG A 129 -0.76 13.05 5.75
CA ARG A 129 -0.95 12.94 7.22
C ARG A 129 -2.27 13.55 7.67
N GLY A 130 -2.57 14.77 7.23
CA GLY A 130 -3.83 15.43 7.55
C GLY A 130 -5.06 14.71 6.99
N PHE A 131 -4.93 14.11 5.80
CA PHE A 131 -5.98 13.28 5.19
C PHE A 131 -6.29 12.05 6.07
N TYR A 132 -5.27 11.32 6.51
CA TYR A 132 -5.46 10.16 7.37
C TYR A 132 -6.05 10.53 8.74
N GLN A 133 -5.55 11.61 9.36
CA GLN A 133 -6.06 12.10 10.64
C GLN A 133 -7.56 12.45 10.59
N ARG A 134 -8.02 13.08 9.51
CA ARG A 134 -9.45 13.40 9.32
C ARG A 134 -10.34 12.15 9.20
N LEU A 135 -9.75 11.00 8.87
CA LEU A 135 -10.44 9.70 8.81
C LEU A 135 -10.35 8.91 10.12
N GLY A 136 -9.76 9.49 11.17
CA GLY A 136 -9.59 8.82 12.47
C GLY A 136 -8.40 7.86 12.53
N ILE A 137 -7.46 7.94 11.55
CA ILE A 137 -6.23 7.15 11.58
C ILE A 137 -5.18 7.95 12.33
N GLU A 138 -4.78 7.46 13.51
CA GLU A 138 -3.96 8.17 14.47
C GLU A 138 -2.48 7.86 14.31
N HIS A 139 -1.63 8.89 14.47
CA HIS A 139 -0.19 8.72 14.53
C HIS A 139 0.23 8.05 15.85
N ARG A 140 0.99 6.97 15.75
CA ARG A 140 1.52 6.21 16.89
C ARG A 140 2.93 6.70 17.24
N SER A 141 3.03 7.87 17.87
CA SER A 141 4.30 8.54 18.15
C SER A 141 5.18 7.84 19.19
N ASP A 142 4.60 6.95 19.98
CA ASP A 142 5.27 6.13 21.00
C ASP A 142 6.02 4.93 20.41
N TRP A 143 5.84 4.63 19.12
CA TRP A 143 6.51 3.55 18.40
C TRP A 143 7.46 4.12 17.34
N LEU A 144 8.73 3.74 17.43
CA LEU A 144 9.75 4.14 16.46
C LEU A 144 10.04 2.99 15.51
N PRO A 145 9.97 3.22 14.18
CA PRO A 145 10.30 2.20 13.20
C PRO A 145 11.82 1.96 13.17
N TYR A 146 12.22 0.69 13.08
CA TYR A 146 13.60 0.27 12.88
C TYR A 146 13.71 -0.60 11.64
N ARG A 147 14.81 -0.48 10.91
CA ARG A 147 15.06 -1.26 9.68
C ARG A 147 16.52 -1.69 9.61
N ILE A 148 16.72 -2.89 9.10
CA ILE A 148 18.00 -3.35 8.55
C ILE A 148 17.70 -3.98 7.19
N ASP A 149 18.50 -3.69 6.19
CA ASP A 149 18.30 -4.17 4.82
C ASP A 149 19.60 -4.42 4.08
N GLY A 150 19.50 -4.87 2.83
CA GLY A 150 20.60 -5.06 1.91
C GLY A 150 21.76 -5.88 2.48
N GLU A 151 22.98 -5.41 2.26
CA GLU A 151 24.20 -6.10 2.71
C GLU A 151 24.33 -6.15 4.24
N ALA A 152 23.79 -5.16 4.96
CA ALA A 152 23.79 -5.17 6.43
C ALA A 152 22.97 -6.35 6.99
N LEU A 153 21.80 -6.63 6.38
CA LEU A 153 20.96 -7.77 6.73
C LEU A 153 21.70 -9.10 6.49
N LYS A 154 22.37 -9.23 5.35
CA LYS A 154 23.16 -10.43 5.01
C LYS A 154 24.32 -10.65 5.99
N ARG A 155 25.02 -9.57 6.35
CA ARG A 155 26.09 -9.66 7.35
C ARG A 155 25.59 -10.11 8.71
N LEU A 156 24.46 -9.55 9.16
CA LEU A 156 23.86 -9.96 10.43
C LEU A 156 23.45 -11.43 10.39
N ALA A 157 22.84 -11.89 9.31
CA ALA A 157 22.44 -13.29 9.14
C ALA A 157 23.64 -14.26 9.11
N ALA A 158 24.80 -13.80 8.65
CA ALA A 158 26.03 -14.61 8.60
C ALA A 158 26.85 -14.58 9.90
N THR A 159 26.42 -13.82 10.93
CA THR A 159 27.09 -13.78 12.23
C THR A 159 26.86 -15.12 12.94
N ALA A 160 27.95 -15.89 13.13
CA ALA A 160 27.91 -17.10 13.95
C ALA A 160 27.94 -16.72 15.44
N GLU A 161 27.16 -17.44 16.27
CA GLU A 161 27.28 -17.39 17.73
C GLU A 161 28.53 -18.15 18.22
#